data_060fde283dedec8bd513688bf1d253cf
#
_entry.id   060fde283dedec8bd513688bf1d253cf
#
_cell.length_a   1.000
_cell.length_b   1.000
_cell.length_c   1.000
_cell.angle_alpha   90.00
_cell.angle_beta   90.00
_cell.angle_gamma   90.00
#
_symmetry.space_group_name_H-M   'P 1'
#
loop_
_entity.id
_entity.type
_entity.pdbx_description
1 polymer ?
#
loop_
_entity_poly.entity_id
_entity_poly.type
_entity_poly.pdbx_seq_one_letter_code
_entity_poly.pdbx_strand_id
1 'polypeptide(L)'
;ITRTAHYKNHKDNLHEKVEYVKSGNMPSFAEKRPDQFWEAAHVYERKNARTAASQIIALPKELTVQQRIELAEALIKQFTDEFNFPYTAAIHNHVGEIGGQDQPHLHIMYCERSVDEHNRTAEQFFSRYNDKDPATGGAKKVTPDVRGKGKTIINEMRVDTEVIINEHLEKYAPTKIIKINGIDVDVPNVVSCLHHEDYNRIHGTNLKPVPMIPKSLLRLDPDLTFKDKDKNTAYQAKLAERERAINEVNELREYNNFELYQQYYITELENLKASTLSENDDYDSPTPF
;
A
#
# COMPACT_ATOMS: atom_id res chain seq x y z
N ILE A 1 -17.03 -11.15 -5.08
CA ILE A 1 -17.18 -10.76 -3.66
C ILE A 1 -16.62 -11.83 -2.75
N THR A 2 -16.58 -13.04 -3.17
CA THR A 2 -15.88 -14.13 -2.48
C THR A 2 -14.36 -14.13 -2.64
N ARG A 3 -13.76 -13.09 -3.21
CA ARG A 3 -12.29 -13.05 -3.37
C ARG A 3 -11.54 -13.07 -2.04
N THR A 4 -12.04 -12.49 -0.98
CA THR A 4 -11.43 -12.58 0.36
C THR A 4 -11.52 -13.97 0.98
N ALA A 5 -12.57 -14.75 0.66
CA ALA A 5 -12.68 -16.14 1.07
C ALA A 5 -11.98 -17.11 0.08
N HIS A 6 -11.83 -16.73 -1.19
CA HIS A 6 -11.14 -17.52 -2.22
C HIS A 6 -9.61 -17.35 -2.23
N TYR A 7 -9.04 -16.42 -1.48
CA TYR A 7 -7.57 -16.28 -1.36
C TYR A 7 -6.89 -17.55 -0.81
N LYS A 8 -7.64 -18.48 -0.22
CA LYS A 8 -7.10 -19.75 0.28
C LYS A 8 -6.83 -20.81 -0.79
N ASN A 9 -7.29 -20.66 -2.04
CA ASN A 9 -7.29 -21.76 -3.02
C ASN A 9 -6.68 -21.47 -4.40
N HIS A 10 -6.09 -20.29 -4.64
CA HIS A 10 -5.40 -20.06 -5.92
C HIS A 10 -3.92 -20.43 -5.82
N LYS A 11 -3.50 -21.39 -6.62
CA LYS A 11 -2.08 -21.83 -6.79
C LYS A 11 -1.13 -20.68 -7.18
N ASP A 12 -1.66 -19.53 -7.63
CA ASP A 12 -0.89 -18.37 -8.06
C ASP A 12 -0.45 -17.45 -6.90
N ASN A 13 -0.90 -17.69 -5.64
CA ASN A 13 -0.57 -16.88 -4.47
C ASN A 13 0.27 -17.65 -3.44
N LEU A 14 1.08 -18.60 -3.88
CA LEU A 14 1.93 -19.46 -3.03
C LEU A 14 2.99 -18.67 -2.21
N HIS A 15 3.13 -17.36 -2.44
CA HIS A 15 4.14 -16.51 -1.78
C HIS A 15 3.55 -15.32 -0.99
N GLU A 16 2.23 -15.18 -0.91
CA GLU A 16 1.60 -14.08 -0.20
C GLU A 16 1.27 -14.48 1.24
N LYS A 17 1.97 -13.89 2.19
CA LYS A 17 1.74 -14.10 3.62
C LYS A 17 0.65 -13.17 4.12
N VAL A 18 -0.39 -13.73 4.75
CA VAL A 18 -1.40 -12.95 5.48
C VAL A 18 -0.89 -12.71 6.90
N GLU A 19 -0.65 -11.44 7.26
CA GLU A 19 -0.14 -11.05 8.58
C GLU A 19 -1.28 -10.69 9.55
N TYR A 20 -2.42 -10.23 9.05
CA TYR A 20 -3.54 -9.78 9.85
C TYR A 20 -4.87 -9.89 9.10
N VAL A 21 -5.95 -10.19 9.80
CA VAL A 21 -7.33 -10.16 9.29
C VAL A 21 -8.25 -9.65 10.37
N LYS A 22 -9.09 -8.67 10.06
CA LYS A 22 -10.12 -8.15 10.96
C LYS A 22 -11.39 -7.83 10.20
N SER A 23 -12.53 -8.07 10.82
CA SER A 23 -13.82 -7.54 10.40
C SER A 23 -14.46 -6.81 11.56
N GLY A 24 -15.20 -5.76 11.26
CA GLY A 24 -15.84 -4.95 12.30
C GLY A 24 -17.06 -4.21 11.80
N ASN A 25 -17.79 -3.59 12.73
CA ASN A 25 -19.01 -2.83 12.49
C ASN A 25 -20.10 -3.66 11.79
N MET A 26 -20.11 -4.99 12.02
CA MET A 26 -21.09 -5.87 11.39
C MET A 26 -22.46 -5.69 12.04
N PRO A 27 -23.56 -5.65 11.26
CA PRO A 27 -24.90 -5.71 11.83
C PRO A 27 -25.15 -7.05 12.54
N SER A 28 -26.11 -7.08 13.43
CA SER A 28 -26.39 -8.23 14.31
C SER A 28 -26.52 -9.57 13.59
N PHE A 29 -27.08 -9.59 12.37
CA PHE A 29 -27.23 -10.83 11.60
C PHE A 29 -25.88 -11.41 11.10
N ALA A 30 -24.81 -10.62 11.11
CA ALA A 30 -23.49 -11.01 10.60
C ALA A 30 -22.35 -10.82 11.63
N GLU A 31 -22.65 -10.43 12.87
CA GLU A 31 -21.65 -10.14 13.91
C GLU A 31 -20.69 -11.31 14.15
N LYS A 32 -21.21 -12.53 14.19
CA LYS A 32 -20.40 -13.76 14.39
C LYS A 32 -19.85 -14.34 13.09
N ARG A 33 -20.38 -13.95 11.96
CA ARG A 33 -20.08 -14.50 10.63
C ARG A 33 -20.00 -13.35 9.60
N PRO A 34 -18.89 -12.61 9.56
CA PRO A 34 -18.72 -11.50 8.60
C PRO A 34 -18.87 -11.90 7.13
N ASP A 35 -18.60 -13.16 6.79
CA ASP A 35 -18.84 -13.72 5.47
C ASP A 35 -20.31 -13.64 5.05
N GLN A 36 -21.25 -13.87 6.00
CA GLN A 36 -22.68 -13.75 5.75
C GLN A 36 -23.11 -12.33 5.38
N PHE A 37 -22.40 -11.32 5.89
CA PHE A 37 -22.66 -9.94 5.48
C PHE A 37 -22.39 -9.72 3.98
N TRP A 38 -21.26 -10.22 3.50
CA TRP A 38 -20.89 -10.04 2.09
C TRP A 38 -21.74 -10.90 1.15
N GLU A 39 -22.19 -12.07 1.60
CA GLU A 39 -23.16 -12.87 0.88
C GLU A 39 -24.50 -12.15 0.77
N ALA A 40 -25.00 -11.59 1.88
CA ALA A 40 -26.23 -10.81 1.91
C ALA A 40 -26.13 -9.55 1.03
N ALA A 41 -24.99 -8.84 1.07
CA ALA A 41 -24.75 -7.69 0.19
C ALA A 41 -24.83 -8.07 -1.29
N HIS A 42 -24.32 -9.25 -1.65
CA HIS A 42 -24.41 -9.74 -3.04
C HIS A 42 -25.84 -10.08 -3.45
N VAL A 43 -26.63 -10.68 -2.55
CA VAL A 43 -27.98 -11.15 -2.83
C VAL A 43 -29.02 -10.01 -2.82
N TYR A 44 -28.92 -9.12 -1.82
CA TYR A 44 -30.01 -8.16 -1.53
C TYR A 44 -29.71 -6.72 -1.98
N GLU A 45 -28.42 -6.35 -2.25
CA GLU A 45 -28.16 -4.99 -2.75
C GLU A 45 -28.73 -4.82 -4.17
N ARG A 46 -29.20 -3.64 -4.46
CA ARG A 46 -29.81 -3.32 -5.77
C ARG A 46 -28.82 -3.57 -6.92
N LYS A 47 -29.30 -4.11 -8.02
CA LYS A 47 -28.53 -4.56 -9.18
C LYS A 47 -27.49 -3.52 -9.69
N ASN A 48 -27.82 -2.24 -9.62
CA ASN A 48 -26.96 -1.14 -10.11
C ASN A 48 -26.27 -0.38 -8.98
N ALA A 49 -26.31 -0.90 -7.73
CA ALA A 49 -25.67 -0.24 -6.61
C ALA A 49 -24.29 -0.86 -6.32
N ARG A 50 -23.38 -0.02 -5.86
CA ARG A 50 -22.09 -0.48 -5.35
C ARG A 50 -22.30 -1.26 -4.06
N THR A 51 -21.86 -2.51 -4.01
CA THR A 51 -21.97 -3.39 -2.84
C THR A 51 -20.88 -3.11 -1.80
N ALA A 52 -19.70 -2.75 -2.26
CA ALA A 52 -18.55 -2.43 -1.43
C ALA A 52 -17.64 -1.40 -2.11
N ALA A 53 -16.93 -0.62 -1.31
CA ALA A 53 -15.74 0.12 -1.70
C ALA A 53 -14.50 -0.65 -1.21
N SER A 54 -13.36 -0.48 -1.88
CA SER A 54 -12.10 -1.12 -1.50
C SER A 54 -10.95 -0.15 -1.63
N GLN A 55 -10.08 -0.16 -0.62
CA GLN A 55 -8.81 0.56 -0.60
C GLN A 55 -7.66 -0.43 -0.48
N ILE A 56 -6.57 -0.14 -1.17
CA ILE A 56 -5.30 -0.87 -1.03
C ILE A 56 -4.26 0.17 -0.68
N ILE A 57 -3.63 0.01 0.48
CA ILE A 57 -2.67 0.97 1.04
C ILE A 57 -1.35 0.24 1.25
N ALA A 58 -0.27 0.72 0.62
CA ALA A 58 1.07 0.23 0.90
C ALA A 58 1.45 0.59 2.34
N LEU A 59 1.99 -0.37 3.08
CA LEU A 59 2.49 -0.16 4.43
C LEU A 59 4.02 -0.07 4.42
N PRO A 60 4.62 0.75 5.29
CA PRO A 60 6.07 0.82 5.40
C PRO A 60 6.67 -0.54 5.80
N LYS A 61 7.65 -1.00 5.02
CA LYS A 61 8.36 -2.27 5.27
C LYS A 61 9.25 -2.21 6.51
N GLU A 62 9.65 -1.01 6.90
CA GLU A 62 10.49 -0.72 8.07
C GLU A 62 9.77 -1.00 9.39
N LEU A 63 8.45 -1.02 9.38
CA LEU A 63 7.64 -1.37 10.55
C LEU A 63 7.61 -2.88 10.78
N THR A 64 7.66 -3.29 12.05
CA THR A 64 7.41 -4.69 12.44
C THR A 64 5.95 -5.07 12.17
N VAL A 65 5.65 -6.38 12.18
CA VAL A 65 4.26 -6.86 11.99
C VAL A 65 3.30 -6.22 12.98
N GLN A 66 3.69 -6.11 14.26
CA GLN A 66 2.83 -5.51 15.29
C GLN A 66 2.58 -4.02 15.04
N GLN A 67 3.62 -3.27 14.65
CA GLN A 67 3.50 -1.85 14.30
C GLN A 67 2.65 -1.63 13.04
N ARG A 68 2.77 -2.53 12.05
CA ARG A 68 1.89 -2.53 10.87
C ARG A 68 0.42 -2.80 11.24
N ILE A 69 0.17 -3.67 12.23
CA ILE A 69 -1.19 -3.91 12.73
C ILE A 69 -1.74 -2.64 13.40
N GLU A 70 -0.96 -1.96 14.24
CA GLU A 70 -1.38 -0.69 14.86
C GLU A 70 -1.70 0.37 13.80
N LEU A 71 -0.82 0.54 12.80
CA LEU A 71 -1.05 1.43 11.67
C LEU A 71 -2.32 1.05 10.90
N ALA A 72 -2.50 -0.24 10.60
CA ALA A 72 -3.68 -0.73 9.89
C ALA A 72 -4.97 -0.44 10.66
N GLU A 73 -4.97 -0.59 11.98
CA GLU A 73 -6.14 -0.27 12.79
C GLU A 73 -6.48 1.23 12.78
N ALA A 74 -5.47 2.10 12.79
CA ALA A 74 -5.68 3.55 12.63
C ALA A 74 -6.27 3.90 11.25
N LEU A 75 -5.73 3.30 10.19
CA LEU A 75 -6.23 3.48 8.82
C LEU A 75 -7.64 2.93 8.65
N ILE A 76 -7.96 1.76 9.22
CA ILE A 76 -9.31 1.20 9.19
C ILE A 76 -10.31 2.18 9.81
N LYS A 77 -9.99 2.75 10.97
CA LYS A 77 -10.84 3.74 11.64
C LYS A 77 -11.10 4.97 10.78
N GLN A 78 -10.09 5.49 10.11
CA GLN A 78 -10.24 6.62 9.18
C GLN A 78 -11.34 6.37 8.14
N PHE A 79 -11.42 5.15 7.60
CA PHE A 79 -12.38 4.82 6.52
C PHE A 79 -13.75 4.37 7.02
N THR A 80 -13.88 3.93 8.28
CA THR A 80 -15.05 3.20 8.73
C THR A 80 -15.78 3.80 9.92
N ASP A 81 -15.08 4.50 10.82
CA ASP A 81 -15.65 4.89 12.12
C ASP A 81 -16.68 6.03 12.02
N GLU A 82 -16.44 7.04 11.20
CA GLU A 82 -17.34 8.20 11.08
C GLU A 82 -18.79 7.78 10.77
N PHE A 83 -18.94 6.78 9.91
CA PHE A 83 -20.25 6.30 9.45
C PHE A 83 -20.60 4.90 9.96
N ASN A 84 -19.80 4.32 10.83
CA ASN A 84 -19.96 2.97 11.32
C ASN A 84 -20.17 1.96 10.18
N PHE A 85 -19.27 1.98 9.19
CA PHE A 85 -19.36 1.09 8.02
C PHE A 85 -18.91 -0.33 8.34
N PRO A 86 -19.70 -1.37 7.99
CA PRO A 86 -19.23 -2.75 8.02
C PRO A 86 -18.01 -2.93 7.12
N TYR A 87 -16.97 -3.58 7.66
CA TYR A 87 -15.72 -3.78 6.91
C TYR A 87 -15.09 -5.15 7.12
N THR A 88 -14.26 -5.53 6.18
CA THR A 88 -13.27 -6.61 6.32
C THR A 88 -11.94 -6.10 5.81
N ALA A 89 -10.89 -6.26 6.59
CA ALA A 89 -9.56 -5.81 6.27
C ALA A 89 -8.53 -6.94 6.46
N ALA A 90 -7.45 -6.91 5.68
CA ALA A 90 -6.34 -7.85 5.78
C ALA A 90 -5.03 -7.18 5.42
N ILE A 91 -3.96 -7.49 6.17
CA ILE A 91 -2.59 -7.18 5.77
C ILE A 91 -2.03 -8.38 5.03
N HIS A 92 -1.60 -8.14 3.81
CA HIS A 92 -0.86 -9.08 2.98
C HIS A 92 0.58 -8.62 2.83
N ASN A 93 1.50 -9.57 2.78
CA ASN A 93 2.90 -9.29 2.51
C ASN A 93 3.42 -10.28 1.47
N HIS A 94 4.03 -9.78 0.43
CA HIS A 94 4.70 -10.57 -0.60
C HIS A 94 6.04 -9.94 -0.94
N VAL A 95 6.94 -10.75 -1.46
CA VAL A 95 8.22 -10.26 -1.98
C VAL A 95 7.98 -9.64 -3.36
N GLY A 96 8.43 -8.40 -3.53
CA GLY A 96 8.28 -7.68 -4.79
C GLY A 96 9.15 -8.25 -5.90
N GLU A 97 8.61 -8.33 -7.11
CA GLU A 97 9.30 -8.80 -8.33
C GLU A 97 10.52 -7.93 -8.70
N ILE A 98 10.50 -6.66 -8.29
CA ILE A 98 11.60 -5.71 -8.52
C ILE A 98 12.30 -5.45 -7.19
N GLY A 99 13.57 -5.87 -7.08
CA GLY A 99 14.40 -5.63 -5.90
C GLY A 99 14.23 -6.63 -4.75
N GLY A 100 13.33 -7.62 -4.85
CA GLY A 100 13.21 -8.72 -3.89
C GLY A 100 12.89 -8.32 -2.44
N GLN A 101 12.26 -7.14 -2.25
CA GLN A 101 11.93 -6.62 -0.91
C GLN A 101 10.48 -6.90 -0.54
N ASP A 102 10.21 -7.01 0.75
CA ASP A 102 8.87 -7.12 1.30
C ASP A 102 8.00 -5.93 0.88
N GLN A 103 6.77 -6.23 0.47
CA GLN A 103 5.76 -5.26 0.08
C GLN A 103 4.48 -5.46 0.88
N PRO A 104 4.49 -5.16 2.18
CA PRO A 104 3.29 -5.25 2.99
C PRO A 104 2.26 -4.22 2.54
N HIS A 105 0.99 -4.64 2.47
CA HIS A 105 -0.10 -3.76 2.08
C HIS A 105 -1.40 -4.15 2.78
N LEU A 106 -2.19 -3.13 3.09
CA LEU A 106 -3.48 -3.26 3.72
C LEU A 106 -4.58 -3.23 2.67
N HIS A 107 -5.43 -4.26 2.65
CA HIS A 107 -6.69 -4.26 1.95
C HIS A 107 -7.81 -3.92 2.92
N ILE A 108 -8.61 -2.89 2.63
CA ILE A 108 -9.83 -2.57 3.36
C ILE A 108 -10.99 -2.68 2.39
N MET A 109 -11.98 -3.50 2.69
CA MET A 109 -13.25 -3.58 1.97
C MET A 109 -14.37 -3.18 2.94
N TYR A 110 -15.16 -2.17 2.60
CA TYR A 110 -16.24 -1.68 3.45
C TYR A 110 -17.51 -1.42 2.65
N CYS A 111 -18.64 -1.55 3.32
CA CYS A 111 -19.95 -1.24 2.74
C CYS A 111 -20.37 0.17 3.17
N GLU A 112 -20.84 0.97 2.21
CA GLU A 112 -21.27 2.36 2.45
C GLU A 112 -22.67 2.47 3.06
N ARG A 113 -23.15 1.40 3.71
CA ARG A 113 -24.37 1.42 4.54
C ARG A 113 -23.97 1.48 6.01
N SER A 114 -24.43 2.52 6.69
CA SER A 114 -24.16 2.72 8.12
C SER A 114 -24.93 1.69 8.97
N VAL A 115 -24.25 1.09 9.93
CA VAL A 115 -24.90 0.30 10.99
C VAL A 115 -25.35 1.27 12.07
N ASP A 116 -26.63 1.28 12.34
CA ASP A 116 -27.29 2.07 13.37
C ASP A 116 -27.87 1.17 14.48
N GLU A 117 -28.62 1.75 15.43
CA GLU A 117 -29.24 1.06 16.54
C GLU A 117 -30.37 0.07 16.16
N HIS A 118 -30.84 0.12 14.91
CA HIS A 118 -31.96 -0.71 14.47
C HIS A 118 -31.50 -2.12 14.09
N ASN A 119 -32.12 -3.12 14.74
CA ASN A 119 -31.86 -4.50 14.41
C ASN A 119 -32.66 -4.91 13.15
N ARG A 120 -31.94 -5.18 12.06
CA ARG A 120 -32.51 -5.53 10.76
C ARG A 120 -32.15 -6.95 10.36
N THR A 121 -33.04 -7.61 9.65
CA THR A 121 -32.68 -8.81 8.88
C THR A 121 -31.74 -8.45 7.74
N ALA A 122 -31.04 -9.43 7.17
CA ALA A 122 -30.16 -9.23 6.03
C ALA A 122 -30.88 -8.55 4.84
N GLU A 123 -32.06 -9.03 4.48
CA GLU A 123 -32.86 -8.45 3.39
C GLU A 123 -33.28 -7.01 3.70
N GLN A 124 -33.76 -6.75 4.93
CA GLN A 124 -34.16 -5.41 5.35
C GLN A 124 -32.97 -4.44 5.33
N PHE A 125 -31.78 -4.84 5.79
CA PHE A 125 -30.58 -4.00 5.83
C PHE A 125 -30.22 -3.42 4.45
N PHE A 126 -30.35 -4.21 3.40
CA PHE A 126 -30.04 -3.79 2.02
C PHE A 126 -31.24 -3.19 1.27
N SER A 127 -32.40 -3.12 1.88
CA SER A 127 -33.58 -2.48 1.29
C SER A 127 -33.43 -0.95 1.19
N ARG A 128 -34.42 -0.27 0.64
CA ARG A 128 -34.44 1.20 0.55
C ARG A 128 -34.54 1.80 1.96
N TYR A 129 -33.71 2.79 2.26
CA TYR A 129 -33.80 3.59 3.47
C TYR A 129 -35.15 4.34 3.53
N ASN A 130 -35.79 4.35 4.68
CA ASN A 130 -37.00 5.11 4.94
C ASN A 130 -36.65 6.32 5.82
N ASP A 131 -36.67 7.51 5.22
CA ASP A 131 -36.28 8.75 5.90
C ASP A 131 -37.28 9.19 6.98
N LYS A 132 -38.56 8.76 6.84
CA LYS A 132 -39.63 9.12 7.79
C LYS A 132 -39.67 8.16 8.99
N ASP A 133 -39.28 6.92 8.77
CA ASP A 133 -39.26 5.88 9.80
C ASP A 133 -38.07 4.92 9.52
N PRO A 134 -36.86 5.26 10.02
CA PRO A 134 -35.66 4.48 9.78
C PRO A 134 -35.74 3.03 10.22
N ALA A 135 -36.54 2.72 11.24
CA ALA A 135 -36.69 1.36 11.74
C ALA A 135 -37.35 0.41 10.75
N THR A 136 -38.26 0.93 9.89
CA THR A 136 -38.96 0.14 8.87
C THR A 136 -38.22 0.05 7.54
N GLY A 137 -37.18 0.87 7.34
CA GLY A 137 -36.38 0.90 6.12
C GLY A 137 -35.06 0.12 6.23
N GLY A 138 -34.31 0.12 5.15
CA GLY A 138 -32.95 -0.40 5.11
C GLY A 138 -31.94 0.52 5.80
N ALA A 139 -30.72 0.06 5.98
CA ALA A 139 -29.62 0.88 6.48
C ALA A 139 -29.31 2.06 5.54
N LYS A 140 -29.03 3.23 6.12
CA LYS A 140 -28.76 4.45 5.35
C LYS A 140 -27.47 4.27 4.55
N LYS A 141 -27.54 4.48 3.23
CA LYS A 141 -26.36 4.49 2.38
C LYS A 141 -25.76 5.89 2.35
N VAL A 142 -24.56 6.00 2.86
CA VAL A 142 -23.76 7.24 2.85
C VAL A 142 -22.64 7.05 1.83
N THR A 143 -22.84 7.62 0.64
CA THR A 143 -21.80 7.59 -0.39
C THR A 143 -21.01 8.89 -0.28
N PRO A 144 -19.74 8.83 0.13
CA PRO A 144 -18.87 10.00 0.19
C PRO A 144 -18.70 10.65 -1.19
N ASP A 145 -18.81 9.84 -2.25
CA ASP A 145 -18.73 10.27 -3.65
C ASP A 145 -20.02 10.97 -4.09
N VAL A 146 -20.25 12.17 -3.57
CA VAL A 146 -21.28 13.07 -4.08
C VAL A 146 -20.88 13.50 -5.49
N ARG A 147 -21.80 13.40 -6.44
CA ARG A 147 -21.60 13.76 -7.86
C ARG A 147 -20.84 15.08 -8.01
N GLY A 148 -19.62 15.03 -8.57
CA GLY A 148 -18.73 16.17 -8.76
C GLY A 148 -17.74 16.45 -7.62
N LYS A 149 -17.83 15.78 -6.46
CA LYS A 149 -16.90 15.95 -5.34
C LYS A 149 -15.95 14.76 -5.11
N GLY A 150 -16.11 13.67 -5.86
CA GLY A 150 -15.34 12.45 -5.63
C GLY A 150 -13.82 12.65 -5.65
N LYS A 151 -13.31 13.53 -6.52
CA LYS A 151 -11.88 13.86 -6.58
C LYS A 151 -11.40 14.55 -5.29
N THR A 152 -12.18 15.47 -4.74
CA THR A 152 -11.86 16.19 -3.50
C THR A 152 -11.79 15.21 -2.33
N ILE A 153 -12.79 14.37 -2.15
CA ILE A 153 -12.86 13.38 -1.08
C ILE A 153 -11.71 12.37 -1.16
N ILE A 154 -11.37 11.88 -2.37
CA ILE A 154 -10.22 10.98 -2.55
C ILE A 154 -8.91 11.67 -2.17
N ASN A 155 -8.75 12.96 -2.50
CA ASN A 155 -7.55 13.70 -2.13
C ASN A 155 -7.49 13.93 -0.62
N GLU A 156 -8.59 14.27 0.04
CA GLU A 156 -8.67 14.37 1.50
C GLU A 156 -8.29 13.03 2.15
N MET A 157 -8.88 11.92 1.72
CA MET A 157 -8.51 10.59 2.20
C MET A 157 -7.02 10.26 2.03
N ARG A 158 -6.38 10.70 0.94
CA ARG A 158 -4.94 10.50 0.72
C ARG A 158 -4.09 11.31 1.69
N VAL A 159 -4.47 12.57 1.93
CA VAL A 159 -3.78 13.43 2.89
C VAL A 159 -3.89 12.86 4.30
N ASP A 160 -5.07 12.45 4.73
CA ASP A 160 -5.26 11.84 6.04
C ASP A 160 -4.47 10.53 6.18
N THR A 161 -4.43 9.71 5.12
CA THR A 161 -3.62 8.47 5.08
C THR A 161 -2.13 8.79 5.21
N GLU A 162 -1.63 9.83 4.51
CA GLU A 162 -0.25 10.30 4.62
C GLU A 162 0.09 10.71 6.06
N VAL A 163 -0.77 11.50 6.69
CA VAL A 163 -0.58 11.95 8.09
C VAL A 163 -0.47 10.76 9.03
N ILE A 164 -1.43 9.82 8.97
CA ILE A 164 -1.45 8.63 9.83
C ILE A 164 -0.18 7.77 9.63
N ILE A 165 0.26 7.57 8.39
CA ILE A 165 1.48 6.80 8.09
C ILE A 165 2.71 7.53 8.66
N ASN A 166 2.83 8.83 8.43
CA ASN A 166 3.99 9.61 8.88
C ASN A 166 4.08 9.70 10.41
N GLU A 167 2.96 9.80 11.13
CA GLU A 167 2.93 9.73 12.60
C GLU A 167 3.48 8.38 13.12
N HIS A 168 3.14 7.28 12.46
CA HIS A 168 3.68 5.96 12.82
C HIS A 168 5.15 5.80 12.45
N LEU A 169 5.58 6.36 11.31
CA LEU A 169 7.00 6.37 10.93
C LEU A 169 7.82 7.21 11.89
N GLU A 170 7.38 8.41 12.26
CA GLU A 170 8.05 9.26 13.25
C GLU A 170 8.22 8.52 14.59
N LYS A 171 7.20 7.78 15.00
CA LYS A 171 7.22 7.04 16.28
C LYS A 171 8.13 5.82 16.28
N TYR A 172 8.16 5.05 15.19
CA TYR A 172 8.75 3.72 15.19
C TYR A 172 9.95 3.52 14.27
N ALA A 173 10.05 4.31 13.21
CA ALA A 173 11.09 4.21 12.19
C ALA A 173 11.33 5.59 11.54
N PRO A 174 11.80 6.60 12.32
CA PRO A 174 11.92 7.99 11.84
C PRO A 174 12.91 8.15 10.70
N THR A 175 13.87 7.24 10.59
CA THR A 175 14.85 7.21 9.51
C THR A 175 14.89 5.84 8.81
N LYS A 176 15.48 5.82 7.63
CA LYS A 176 15.76 4.60 6.86
C LYS A 176 17.08 4.71 6.12
N ILE A 177 17.72 3.58 5.91
CA ILE A 177 18.94 3.52 5.11
C ILE A 177 18.57 3.26 3.65
N ILE A 178 19.06 4.11 2.77
CA ILE A 178 18.98 3.94 1.30
C ILE A 178 20.39 3.93 0.70
N LYS A 179 20.52 3.30 -0.47
CA LYS A 179 21.78 3.29 -1.20
C LYS A 179 21.75 4.36 -2.29
N ILE A 180 22.73 5.26 -2.29
CA ILE A 180 22.96 6.28 -3.32
C ILE A 180 24.41 6.15 -3.81
N ASN A 181 24.61 5.91 -5.10
CA ASN A 181 25.94 5.71 -5.70
C ASN A 181 26.80 4.68 -4.94
N GLY A 182 26.17 3.60 -4.44
CA GLY A 182 26.83 2.53 -3.69
C GLY A 182 27.07 2.83 -2.21
N ILE A 183 26.77 4.03 -1.71
CA ILE A 183 26.93 4.44 -0.30
C ILE A 183 25.60 4.33 0.42
N ASP A 184 25.62 3.75 1.62
CA ASP A 184 24.47 3.68 2.52
C ASP A 184 24.28 5.04 3.21
N VAL A 185 23.12 5.65 3.04
CA VAL A 185 22.79 6.98 3.56
C VAL A 185 21.57 6.89 4.45
N ASP A 186 21.66 7.41 5.68
CA ASP A 186 20.54 7.52 6.60
C ASP A 186 19.71 8.76 6.27
N VAL A 187 18.43 8.55 5.99
CA VAL A 187 17.52 9.60 5.52
C VAL A 187 16.20 9.57 6.28
N PRO A 188 15.48 10.71 6.37
CA PRO A 188 14.14 10.73 6.94
C PRO A 188 13.20 9.73 6.25
N ASN A 189 12.46 8.98 7.06
CA ASN A 189 11.50 8.01 6.56
C ASN A 189 10.10 8.62 6.55
N VAL A 190 9.77 9.28 5.47
CA VAL A 190 8.49 9.93 5.25
C VAL A 190 7.87 9.50 3.92
N VAL A 191 6.55 9.54 3.85
CA VAL A 191 5.79 9.34 2.62
C VAL A 191 5.06 10.60 2.22
N SER A 192 4.76 10.76 0.94
CA SER A 192 3.92 11.84 0.42
C SER A 192 2.91 11.31 -0.59
N CYS A 193 1.67 11.80 -0.51
CA CYS A 193 0.61 11.51 -1.47
C CYS A 193 0.60 12.44 -2.69
N LEU A 194 1.53 13.40 -2.74
CA LEU A 194 1.61 14.36 -3.82
C LEU A 194 2.05 13.70 -5.13
N HIS A 195 1.50 14.17 -6.23
CA HIS A 195 2.04 13.88 -7.56
C HIS A 195 3.42 14.53 -7.73
N HIS A 196 4.29 13.94 -8.55
CA HIS A 196 5.64 14.45 -8.81
C HIS A 196 5.67 15.94 -9.20
N GLU A 197 4.75 16.39 -10.04
CA GLU A 197 4.66 17.78 -10.47
C GLU A 197 4.37 18.72 -9.30
N ASP A 198 3.42 18.37 -8.43
CA ASP A 198 3.08 19.16 -7.24
C ASP A 198 4.20 19.12 -6.21
N TYR A 199 4.80 17.95 -5.99
CA TYR A 199 5.94 17.79 -5.10
C TYR A 199 7.13 18.64 -5.57
N ASN A 200 7.48 18.54 -6.86
CA ASN A 200 8.57 19.32 -7.45
C ASN A 200 8.33 20.82 -7.31
N ARG A 201 7.11 21.27 -7.57
CA ARG A 201 6.74 22.70 -7.46
C ARG A 201 6.84 23.21 -6.02
N ILE A 202 6.45 22.41 -5.04
CA ILE A 202 6.43 22.80 -3.61
C ILE A 202 7.83 22.76 -3.01
N HIS A 203 8.59 21.71 -3.33
CA HIS A 203 9.90 21.45 -2.69
C HIS A 203 11.11 21.82 -3.55
N GLY A 204 10.89 22.33 -4.77
CA GLY A 204 11.98 22.73 -5.67
C GLY A 204 12.82 21.57 -6.19
N THR A 205 12.27 20.35 -6.22
CA THR A 205 12.93 19.13 -6.72
C THR A 205 12.62 18.88 -8.20
N ASN A 206 13.28 17.89 -8.79
CA ASN A 206 13.07 17.48 -10.19
C ASN A 206 12.80 15.97 -10.28
N LEU A 207 11.89 15.47 -9.43
CA LEU A 207 11.50 14.06 -9.43
C LEU A 207 10.88 13.67 -10.77
N LYS A 208 11.24 12.48 -11.25
CA LYS A 208 10.71 11.90 -12.49
C LYS A 208 9.67 10.80 -12.20
N PRO A 209 8.61 10.72 -13.00
CA PRO A 209 7.66 9.64 -12.87
C PRO A 209 8.32 8.30 -13.17
N VAL A 210 8.09 7.30 -12.29
CA VAL A 210 8.59 5.94 -12.49
C VAL A 210 7.52 5.14 -13.23
N PRO A 211 7.82 4.56 -14.41
CA PRO A 211 6.84 3.82 -15.19
C PRO A 211 6.41 2.53 -14.47
N MET A 212 5.14 2.17 -14.66
CA MET A 212 4.62 0.90 -14.15
C MET A 212 4.89 -0.21 -15.16
N ILE A 213 5.62 -1.26 -14.75
CA ILE A 213 5.85 -2.44 -15.58
C ILE A 213 4.59 -3.33 -15.54
N PRO A 214 4.06 -3.77 -16.70
CA PRO A 214 2.92 -4.67 -16.74
C PRO A 214 3.19 -5.98 -15.98
N LYS A 215 2.23 -6.43 -15.17
CA LYS A 215 2.36 -7.70 -14.41
C LYS A 215 2.64 -8.91 -15.31
N SER A 216 2.10 -8.91 -16.54
CA SER A 216 2.37 -9.97 -17.52
C SER A 216 3.83 -10.05 -17.93
N LEU A 217 4.54 -8.92 -17.92
CA LEU A 217 5.97 -8.86 -18.24
C LEU A 217 6.81 -9.26 -17.01
N LEU A 218 6.45 -8.79 -15.81
CA LEU A 218 7.14 -9.12 -14.56
C LEU A 218 7.10 -10.63 -14.24
N ARG A 219 5.98 -11.31 -14.56
CA ARG A 219 5.74 -12.73 -14.26
C ARG A 219 6.33 -13.70 -15.30
N LEU A 220 7.11 -13.23 -16.25
CA LEU A 220 7.83 -14.12 -17.16
C LEU A 220 8.86 -14.93 -16.36
N ASP A 221 8.84 -16.24 -16.57
CA ASP A 221 9.79 -17.17 -15.96
C ASP A 221 11.13 -17.13 -16.73
N PRO A 222 12.24 -16.67 -16.09
CA PRO A 222 13.54 -16.59 -16.76
C PRO A 222 14.07 -17.94 -17.22
N ASP A 223 13.67 -19.03 -16.56
CA ASP A 223 14.18 -20.38 -16.82
C ASP A 223 13.34 -21.15 -17.84
N LEU A 224 12.20 -20.58 -18.26
CA LEU A 224 11.32 -21.21 -19.24
C LEU A 224 11.92 -21.18 -20.65
N THR A 225 12.02 -22.36 -21.27
CA THR A 225 12.48 -22.52 -22.65
C THR A 225 11.48 -23.29 -23.47
N PHE A 226 11.44 -23.02 -24.77
CA PHE A 226 10.57 -23.70 -25.70
C PHE A 226 11.39 -24.53 -26.71
N LYS A 227 10.92 -25.75 -27.05
CA LYS A 227 11.53 -26.59 -28.09
C LYS A 227 11.41 -25.97 -29.49
N ASP A 228 10.33 -25.24 -29.74
CA ASP A 228 10.10 -24.48 -30.95
C ASP A 228 11.01 -23.23 -30.95
N LYS A 229 11.86 -23.12 -31.99
CA LYS A 229 12.86 -22.04 -32.08
C LYS A 229 12.24 -20.66 -32.19
N ASP A 230 11.15 -20.50 -32.95
CA ASP A 230 10.51 -19.19 -33.15
C ASP A 230 9.82 -18.73 -31.87
N LYS A 231 9.13 -19.65 -31.19
CA LYS A 231 8.53 -19.39 -29.88
C LYS A 231 9.59 -19.04 -28.83
N ASN A 232 10.70 -19.78 -28.83
CA ASN A 232 11.79 -19.49 -27.88
C ASN A 232 12.43 -18.12 -28.14
N THR A 233 12.69 -17.79 -29.43
CA THR A 233 13.21 -16.47 -29.79
C THR A 233 12.28 -15.34 -29.38
N ALA A 234 10.97 -15.48 -29.61
CA ALA A 234 9.97 -14.50 -29.19
C ALA A 234 9.89 -14.37 -27.67
N TYR A 235 10.05 -15.47 -26.95
CA TYR A 235 10.06 -15.45 -25.47
C TYR A 235 11.30 -14.78 -24.91
N GLN A 236 12.49 -15.07 -25.45
CA GLN A 236 13.75 -14.42 -25.07
C GLN A 236 13.71 -12.90 -25.35
N ALA A 237 13.07 -12.47 -26.43
CA ALA A 237 12.85 -11.05 -26.70
C ALA A 237 12.01 -10.36 -25.61
N LYS A 238 10.97 -11.03 -25.09
CA LYS A 238 10.16 -10.54 -23.96
C LYS A 238 10.93 -10.51 -22.65
N LEU A 239 11.80 -11.49 -22.39
CA LEU A 239 12.69 -11.48 -21.22
C LEU A 239 13.66 -10.30 -21.28
N ALA A 240 14.24 -10.02 -22.45
CA ALA A 240 15.09 -8.86 -22.65
C ALA A 240 14.32 -7.52 -22.49
N GLU A 241 13.06 -7.47 -22.92
CA GLU A 241 12.17 -6.32 -22.65
C GLU A 241 11.91 -6.13 -21.17
N ARG A 242 11.62 -7.22 -20.44
CA ARG A 242 11.44 -7.21 -18.97
C ARG A 242 12.69 -6.64 -18.26
N GLU A 243 13.86 -7.13 -18.62
CA GLU A 243 15.13 -6.70 -18.02
C GLU A 243 15.38 -5.21 -18.26
N ARG A 244 15.20 -4.73 -19.49
CA ARG A 244 15.33 -3.30 -19.81
C ARG A 244 14.35 -2.45 -19.01
N ALA A 245 13.07 -2.86 -18.88
CA ALA A 245 12.08 -2.13 -18.12
C ALA A 245 12.40 -2.10 -16.61
N ILE A 246 12.94 -3.18 -16.05
CA ILE A 246 13.40 -3.23 -14.65
C ILE A 246 14.58 -2.30 -14.44
N ASN A 247 15.57 -2.28 -15.34
CA ASN A 247 16.74 -1.42 -15.26
C ASN A 247 16.33 0.07 -15.33
N GLU A 248 15.46 0.44 -16.26
CA GLU A 248 14.91 1.80 -16.36
C GLU A 248 14.23 2.25 -15.05
N VAL A 249 13.39 1.37 -14.47
CA VAL A 249 12.74 1.65 -13.19
C VAL A 249 13.76 1.87 -12.07
N ASN A 250 14.79 1.04 -12.00
CA ASN A 250 15.83 1.15 -10.98
C ASN A 250 16.66 2.44 -11.14
N GLU A 251 17.05 2.79 -12.36
CA GLU A 251 17.77 4.04 -12.67
C GLU A 251 16.94 5.27 -12.27
N LEU A 252 15.65 5.30 -12.60
CA LEU A 252 14.76 6.38 -12.23
C LEU A 252 14.53 6.49 -10.71
N ARG A 253 14.46 5.36 -10.01
CA ARG A 253 14.38 5.34 -8.55
C ARG A 253 15.65 5.86 -7.90
N GLU A 254 16.81 5.47 -8.40
CA GLU A 254 18.09 5.96 -7.92
C GLU A 254 18.24 7.46 -8.16
N TYR A 255 17.88 7.94 -9.36
CA TYR A 255 17.83 9.36 -9.66
C TYR A 255 16.92 10.12 -8.68
N ASN A 256 15.69 9.64 -8.45
CA ASN A 256 14.75 10.29 -7.54
C ASN A 256 15.25 10.26 -6.07
N ASN A 257 15.89 9.18 -5.64
CA ASN A 257 16.52 9.10 -4.33
C ASN A 257 17.66 10.15 -4.18
N PHE A 258 18.47 10.30 -5.20
CA PHE A 258 19.53 11.34 -5.21
C PHE A 258 18.92 12.75 -5.13
N GLU A 259 17.91 13.06 -5.95
CA GLU A 259 17.19 14.35 -5.91
C GLU A 259 16.59 14.66 -4.55
N LEU A 260 15.97 13.67 -3.89
CA LEU A 260 15.35 13.84 -2.59
C LEU A 260 16.36 14.01 -1.45
N TYR A 261 17.49 13.31 -1.51
CA TYR A 261 18.38 13.12 -0.38
C TYR A 261 19.83 13.55 -0.64
N GLN A 262 20.07 14.39 -1.65
CA GLN A 262 21.40 14.87 -2.03
C GLN A 262 22.18 15.45 -0.85
N GLN A 263 21.53 16.24 0.01
CA GLN A 263 22.18 16.85 1.16
C GLN A 263 22.69 15.82 2.17
N TYR A 264 21.88 14.78 2.46
CA TYR A 264 22.29 13.69 3.34
C TYR A 264 23.45 12.88 2.75
N TYR A 265 23.43 12.63 1.44
CA TYR A 265 24.51 11.96 0.72
C TYR A 265 25.83 12.74 0.79
N ILE A 266 25.80 14.07 0.62
CA ILE A 266 26.99 14.92 0.74
C ILE A 266 27.55 14.85 2.15
N THR A 267 26.71 14.97 3.16
CA THR A 267 27.13 14.87 4.57
C THR A 267 27.79 13.52 4.85
N GLU A 268 27.23 12.42 4.36
CA GLU A 268 27.82 11.09 4.56
C GLU A 268 29.17 10.93 3.86
N LEU A 269 29.32 11.48 2.66
CA LEU A 269 30.61 11.52 1.97
C LEU A 269 31.69 12.31 2.76
N GLU A 270 31.32 13.40 3.40
CA GLU A 270 32.23 14.19 4.24
C GLU A 270 32.66 13.41 5.49
N ASN A 271 31.71 12.71 6.14
CA ASN A 271 31.99 11.84 7.28
C ASN A 271 32.95 10.71 6.93
N LEU A 272 32.73 10.04 5.81
CA LEU A 272 33.62 8.98 5.31
C LEU A 272 35.04 9.48 5.01
N LYS A 273 35.17 10.68 4.43
CA LYS A 273 36.49 11.29 4.20
C LYS A 273 37.20 11.65 5.49
N ALA A 274 36.48 12.18 6.48
CA ALA A 274 37.06 12.52 7.79
C ALA A 274 37.56 11.29 8.53
N SER A 275 36.81 10.17 8.50
CA SER A 275 37.21 8.93 9.14
C SER A 275 38.47 8.30 8.50
N THR A 276 38.58 8.35 7.17
CA THR A 276 39.77 7.84 6.47
C THR A 276 41.03 8.69 6.71
N LEU A 277 40.86 9.98 6.97
CA LEU A 277 41.99 10.85 7.36
C LEU A 277 42.50 10.57 8.77
N SER A 278 41.57 10.33 9.71
CA SER A 278 41.94 10.01 11.11
C SER A 278 42.66 8.67 11.26
N GLU A 279 42.29 7.67 10.46
CA GLU A 279 42.96 6.36 10.45
C GLU A 279 44.40 6.42 9.89
N ASN A 280 44.68 7.35 8.99
CA ASN A 280 46.02 7.54 8.43
C ASN A 280 46.97 8.29 9.39
N ASP A 281 46.45 9.18 10.25
CA ASP A 281 47.24 9.92 11.24
C ASP A 281 47.69 9.04 12.43
N ASP A 282 47.02 7.95 12.73
CA ASP A 282 47.40 7.01 13.79
C ASP A 282 48.59 6.08 13.39
N TYR A 283 48.93 5.99 12.10
CA TYR A 283 50.06 5.16 11.60
C TYR A 283 51.41 5.88 11.60
N ASP A 284 51.43 7.21 11.76
CA ASP A 284 52.68 8.01 11.68
C ASP A 284 53.24 8.43 13.05
N SER A 285 52.89 7.76 14.14
CA SER A 285 53.55 7.93 15.46
C SER A 285 54.84 7.15 15.51
N PRO A 286 56.01 7.79 15.48
CA PRO A 286 57.27 7.07 15.63
C PRO A 286 57.38 6.47 17.04
N THR A 287 57.57 5.18 17.11
CA THR A 287 57.93 4.48 18.35
C THR A 287 59.26 5.08 18.89
N PRO A 288 59.30 5.63 20.09
CA PRO A 288 60.57 6.08 20.68
C PRO A 288 61.40 4.85 21.01
N PHE A 289 62.65 4.88 20.53
CA PHE A 289 63.73 3.94 20.92
C PHE A 289 64.11 4.10 22.37
#